data_3ea7ec44a2b7a58e7789516d6d23f54d
#
_entry.id   3ea7ec44a2b7a58e7789516d6d23f54d
#
_cell.length_a   1.000
_cell.length_b   1.000
_cell.length_c   1.000
_cell.angle_alpha   90.00
_cell.angle_beta   90.00
_cell.angle_gamma   90.00
#
_symmetry.space_group_name_H-M   'P 1'
#
loop_
_entity.id
_entity.type
_entity.pdbx_description
1 polymer ?
#
loop_
_entity_poly.entity_id
_entity_poly.type
_entity_poly.pdbx_seq_one_letter_code
_entity_poly.pdbx_strand_id
1 'polypeptide(L)'
;MNKRPRPITVISWIFIAVGSIALLYHLTELTTQHPFEYELVWVCLVRLIAVLCGVFMLRGFNWARWLLVAWIAFHVILSFFHSPLEVVLHSLLFGVVVYFLFRPQASAYFRRRRAERPQNQADDTPVA
;
A
#
# COMPACT_ATOMS: atom_id res chain seq x y z
N MET A 1 14.60 21.44 0.05
CA MET A 1 13.98 20.53 -0.95
C MET A 1 13.50 19.26 -0.27
N ASN A 2 12.20 19.04 -0.24
CA ASN A 2 11.58 17.88 0.38
C ASN A 2 11.68 16.65 -0.54
N LYS A 3 12.87 16.07 -0.66
CA LYS A 3 13.04 14.84 -1.43
C LYS A 3 12.44 13.66 -0.65
N ARG A 4 11.47 12.97 -1.27
CA ARG A 4 10.98 11.69 -0.74
C ARG A 4 12.14 10.72 -0.63
N PRO A 5 12.24 9.94 0.46
CA PRO A 5 13.20 8.85 0.53
C PRO A 5 12.97 7.88 -0.63
N ARG A 6 14.02 7.56 -1.36
CA ARG A 6 13.97 6.62 -2.50
C ARG A 6 13.25 5.31 -2.18
N PRO A 7 13.47 4.67 -1.02
CA PRO A 7 12.77 3.43 -0.67
C PRO A 7 11.24 3.55 -0.67
N ILE A 8 10.70 4.65 -0.14
CA ILE A 8 9.25 4.87 -0.11
C ILE A 8 8.70 4.98 -1.54
N THR A 9 9.38 5.72 -2.40
CA THR A 9 8.98 5.88 -3.80
C THR A 9 9.00 4.54 -4.53
N VAL A 10 10.06 3.75 -4.38
CA VAL A 10 10.20 2.44 -5.03
C VAL A 10 9.12 1.47 -4.56
N ILE A 11 8.95 1.33 -3.24
CA ILE A 11 7.93 0.44 -2.66
C ILE A 11 6.54 0.84 -3.14
N SER A 12 6.20 2.13 -3.08
CA SER A 12 4.89 2.63 -3.51
C SER A 12 4.62 2.32 -4.98
N TRP A 13 5.59 2.55 -5.86
CA TRP A 13 5.45 2.26 -7.29
C TRP A 13 5.34 0.77 -7.58
N ILE A 14 6.07 -0.08 -6.86
CA ILE A 14 5.94 -1.55 -6.98
C ILE A 14 4.51 -1.98 -6.63
N PHE A 15 3.97 -1.50 -5.50
CA PHE A 15 2.61 -1.85 -5.08
C PHE A 15 1.54 -1.31 -6.03
N ILE A 16 1.73 -0.10 -6.56
CA ILE A 16 0.82 0.46 -7.57
C ILE A 16 0.87 -0.37 -8.86
N ALA A 17 2.05 -0.66 -9.38
CA ALA A 17 2.21 -1.38 -10.65
C ALA A 17 1.69 -2.83 -10.52
N VAL A 18 2.18 -3.59 -9.54
CA VAL A 18 1.79 -4.98 -9.34
C VAL A 18 0.31 -5.08 -8.96
N GLY A 19 -0.16 -4.20 -8.07
CA GLY A 19 -1.56 -4.16 -7.67
C GLY A 19 -2.49 -3.82 -8.82
N SER A 20 -2.14 -2.86 -9.67
CA SER A 20 -2.94 -2.46 -10.84
C SER A 20 -3.00 -3.55 -11.90
N ILE A 21 -1.86 -4.19 -12.22
CA ILE A 21 -1.81 -5.30 -13.19
C ILE A 21 -2.66 -6.47 -12.70
N ALA A 22 -2.49 -6.87 -11.44
CA ALA A 22 -3.27 -7.97 -10.85
C ALA A 22 -4.76 -7.63 -10.75
N LEU A 23 -5.11 -6.38 -10.43
CA LEU A 23 -6.49 -5.91 -10.40
C LEU A 23 -7.14 -5.98 -11.77
N LEU A 24 -6.46 -5.50 -12.82
CA LEU A 24 -6.96 -5.56 -14.20
C LEU A 24 -7.18 -7.01 -14.65
N TYR A 25 -6.24 -7.90 -14.34
CA TYR A 25 -6.37 -9.32 -14.66
C TYR A 25 -7.64 -9.92 -14.02
N HIS A 26 -7.85 -9.72 -12.72
CA HIS A 26 -9.03 -10.25 -12.03
C HIS A 26 -10.34 -9.54 -12.42
N LEU A 27 -10.29 -8.27 -12.82
CA LEU A 27 -11.47 -7.58 -13.36
C LEU A 27 -11.91 -8.17 -14.70
N THR A 28 -10.98 -8.51 -15.58
CA THR A 28 -11.32 -9.19 -16.86
C THR A 28 -11.91 -10.58 -16.59
N GLU A 29 -11.38 -11.29 -15.62
CA GLU A 29 -11.89 -12.60 -15.20
C GLU A 29 -13.32 -12.50 -14.64
N LEU A 30 -13.58 -11.48 -13.78
CA LEU A 30 -14.90 -11.21 -13.22
C LEU A 30 -15.96 -10.90 -14.30
N THR A 31 -15.56 -10.25 -15.39
CA THR A 31 -16.49 -9.89 -16.49
C THR A 31 -16.74 -11.04 -17.46
N THR A 32 -15.87 -12.04 -17.52
CA THR A 32 -15.94 -13.15 -18.48
C THR A 32 -16.51 -14.43 -17.90
N GLN A 33 -16.48 -14.57 -16.57
CA GLN A 33 -16.97 -15.80 -15.91
C GLN A 33 -18.41 -15.65 -15.41
N HIS A 34 -19.23 -16.66 -15.69
CA HIS A 34 -20.56 -16.88 -15.15
C HIS A 34 -20.61 -18.31 -14.55
N PRO A 35 -21.07 -18.51 -13.33
CA PRO A 35 -21.75 -17.59 -12.41
C PRO A 35 -20.80 -16.65 -11.63
N PHE A 36 -21.36 -15.56 -11.09
CA PHE A 36 -20.65 -14.54 -10.32
C PHE A 36 -20.03 -15.13 -9.04
N GLU A 37 -18.70 -15.14 -8.95
CA GLU A 37 -17.98 -15.69 -7.80
C GLU A 37 -17.61 -14.58 -6.80
N TYR A 38 -18.16 -14.65 -5.60
CA TYR A 38 -17.85 -13.70 -4.52
C TYR A 38 -16.36 -13.68 -4.16
N GLU A 39 -15.64 -14.80 -4.36
CA GLU A 39 -14.22 -14.89 -4.10
C GLU A 39 -13.41 -13.94 -5.00
N LEU A 40 -13.78 -13.81 -6.27
CA LEU A 40 -13.15 -12.88 -7.21
C LEU A 40 -13.34 -11.42 -6.79
N VAL A 41 -14.52 -11.07 -6.29
CA VAL A 41 -14.79 -9.71 -5.77
C VAL A 41 -13.89 -9.41 -4.58
N TRP A 42 -13.74 -10.37 -3.67
CA TRP A 42 -12.86 -10.23 -2.51
C TRP A 42 -11.40 -10.02 -2.93
N VAL A 43 -10.91 -10.80 -3.89
CA VAL A 43 -9.54 -10.65 -4.44
C VAL A 43 -9.34 -9.28 -5.08
N CYS A 44 -10.30 -8.80 -5.88
CA CYS A 44 -10.26 -7.47 -6.47
C CYS A 44 -10.19 -6.37 -5.41
N LEU A 45 -10.97 -6.49 -4.34
CA LEU A 45 -10.99 -5.54 -3.23
C LEU A 45 -9.65 -5.49 -2.49
N VAL A 46 -9.07 -6.64 -2.21
CA VAL A 46 -7.74 -6.77 -1.57
C VAL A 46 -6.65 -6.16 -2.46
N ARG A 47 -6.70 -6.35 -3.78
CA ARG A 47 -5.76 -5.73 -4.73
C ARG A 47 -5.93 -4.22 -4.80
N LEU A 48 -7.16 -3.74 -4.77
CA LEU A 48 -7.46 -2.30 -4.73
C LEU A 48 -6.86 -1.64 -3.48
N ILE A 49 -6.95 -2.27 -2.32
CA ILE A 49 -6.32 -1.78 -1.08
C ILE A 49 -4.81 -1.61 -1.26
N ALA A 50 -4.12 -2.55 -1.90
CA ALA A 50 -2.68 -2.45 -2.17
C ALA A 50 -2.34 -1.23 -3.03
N VAL A 51 -3.10 -0.98 -4.09
CA VAL A 51 -2.94 0.20 -4.97
C VAL A 51 -3.16 1.49 -4.19
N LEU A 52 -4.24 1.57 -3.41
CA LEU A 52 -4.54 2.73 -2.57
C LEU A 52 -3.44 3.00 -1.55
N CYS A 53 -2.92 1.96 -0.89
CA CYS A 53 -1.77 2.09 0.03
C CYS A 53 -0.57 2.72 -0.68
N GLY A 54 -0.23 2.26 -1.87
CA GLY A 54 0.87 2.81 -2.67
C GLY A 54 0.66 4.29 -3.00
N VAL A 55 -0.53 4.67 -3.47
CA VAL A 55 -0.88 6.06 -3.81
C VAL A 55 -0.82 6.97 -2.58
N PHE A 56 -1.43 6.56 -1.46
CA PHE A 56 -1.44 7.35 -0.24
C PHE A 56 -0.07 7.45 0.43
N MET A 57 0.79 6.44 0.30
CA MET A 57 2.19 6.53 0.70
C MET A 57 2.95 7.58 -0.11
N LEU A 58 2.74 7.66 -1.43
CA LEU A 58 3.30 8.72 -2.27
C LEU A 58 2.83 10.11 -1.84
N ARG A 59 1.61 10.23 -1.35
CA ARG A 59 1.07 11.46 -0.79
C ARG A 59 1.57 11.80 0.62
N GLY A 60 2.32 10.89 1.25
CA GLY A 60 2.92 11.08 2.57
C GLY A 60 1.96 10.88 3.74
N PHE A 61 0.91 10.08 3.56
CA PHE A 61 0.02 9.73 4.65
C PHE A 61 0.64 8.66 5.54
N ASN A 62 0.82 8.98 6.81
CA ASN A 62 1.43 8.05 7.77
C ASN A 62 0.60 6.78 8.01
N TRP A 63 -0.73 6.86 7.97
CA TRP A 63 -1.61 5.71 8.15
C TRP A 63 -1.47 4.68 7.02
N ALA A 64 -1.12 5.12 5.80
CA ALA A 64 -0.98 4.24 4.65
C ALA A 64 0.16 3.22 4.82
N ARG A 65 1.25 3.58 5.49
CA ARG A 65 2.33 2.64 5.81
C ARG A 65 1.88 1.54 6.77
N TRP A 66 1.07 1.89 7.77
CA TRP A 66 0.52 0.93 8.72
C TRP A 66 -0.48 -0.01 8.06
N LEU A 67 -1.33 0.55 7.19
CA LEU A 67 -2.28 -0.25 6.40
C LEU A 67 -1.54 -1.21 5.47
N LEU A 68 -0.44 -0.78 4.83
CA LEU A 68 0.36 -1.64 3.97
C LEU A 68 1.01 -2.78 4.76
N VAL A 69 1.56 -2.48 5.94
CA VAL A 69 2.13 -3.50 6.84
C VAL A 69 1.07 -4.51 7.26
N ALA A 70 -0.11 -4.04 7.67
CA ALA A 70 -1.23 -4.92 8.02
C ALA A 70 -1.69 -5.77 6.83
N TRP A 71 -1.73 -5.20 5.63
CA TRP A 71 -2.08 -5.90 4.40
C TRP A 71 -1.09 -7.02 4.07
N ILE A 72 0.23 -6.76 4.16
CA ILE A 72 1.25 -7.79 3.92
C ILE A 72 1.20 -8.85 5.03
N ALA A 73 1.03 -8.47 6.29
CA ALA A 73 0.88 -9.41 7.40
C ALA A 73 -0.32 -10.35 7.19
N PHE A 74 -1.43 -9.81 6.71
CA PHE A 74 -2.59 -10.61 6.32
C PHE A 74 -2.25 -11.63 5.22
N HIS A 75 -1.46 -11.23 4.21
CA HIS A 75 -1.00 -12.16 3.15
C HIS A 75 -0.05 -13.23 3.67
N VAL A 76 0.83 -12.89 4.62
CA VAL A 76 1.68 -13.89 5.30
C VAL A 76 0.82 -14.94 5.99
N ILE A 77 -0.23 -14.51 6.72
CA ILE A 77 -1.14 -15.43 7.41
C ILE A 77 -1.87 -16.34 6.41
N LEU A 78 -2.40 -15.76 5.32
CA LEU A 78 -3.06 -16.54 4.27
C LEU A 78 -2.13 -17.57 3.62
N SER A 79 -0.86 -17.22 3.45
CA SER A 79 0.13 -18.12 2.83
C SER A 79 0.35 -19.40 3.62
N PHE A 80 0.12 -19.41 4.94
CA PHE A 80 0.20 -20.64 5.75
C PHE A 80 -0.81 -21.71 5.31
N PHE A 81 -1.90 -21.29 4.68
CA PHE A 81 -2.94 -22.20 4.18
C PHE A 81 -2.73 -22.62 2.72
N HIS A 82 -1.74 -22.05 2.02
CA HIS A 82 -1.50 -22.33 0.60
C HIS A 82 -0.25 -23.17 0.38
N SER A 83 0.94 -22.59 0.53
CA SER A 83 2.18 -23.32 0.30
C SER A 83 3.35 -22.78 1.15
N PRO A 84 4.31 -23.66 1.53
CA PRO A 84 5.51 -23.21 2.28
C PRO A 84 6.34 -22.18 1.53
N LEU A 85 6.41 -22.27 0.21
CA LEU A 85 7.13 -21.31 -0.63
C LEU A 85 6.52 -19.91 -0.55
N GLU A 86 5.20 -19.82 -0.59
CA GLU A 86 4.49 -18.55 -0.45
C GLU A 86 4.70 -17.91 0.92
N VAL A 87 4.74 -18.71 1.99
CA VAL A 87 5.07 -18.24 3.34
C VAL A 87 6.44 -17.59 3.37
N VAL A 88 7.45 -18.24 2.80
CA VAL A 88 8.82 -17.72 2.75
C VAL A 88 8.87 -16.42 1.96
N LEU A 89 8.27 -16.37 0.76
CA LEU A 89 8.27 -15.18 -0.09
C LEU A 89 7.54 -14.00 0.56
N HIS A 90 6.35 -14.22 1.10
CA HIS A 90 5.59 -13.15 1.76
C HIS A 90 6.24 -12.68 3.07
N SER A 91 6.83 -13.59 3.84
CA SER A 91 7.57 -13.24 5.07
C SER A 91 8.83 -12.42 4.77
N LEU A 92 9.56 -12.77 3.70
CA LEU A 92 10.72 -12.02 3.25
C LEU A 92 10.32 -10.63 2.75
N LEU A 93 9.27 -10.55 1.95
CA LEU A 93 8.69 -9.27 1.49
C LEU A 93 8.24 -8.41 2.68
N PHE A 94 7.56 -9.02 3.65
CA PHE A 94 7.14 -8.35 4.88
C PHE A 94 8.32 -7.74 5.63
N GLY A 95 9.37 -8.51 5.86
CA GLY A 95 10.58 -8.04 6.55
C GLY A 95 11.25 -6.88 5.82
N VAL A 96 11.41 -6.98 4.50
CA VAL A 96 12.00 -5.92 3.67
C VAL A 96 11.17 -4.64 3.72
N VAL A 97 9.87 -4.75 3.53
CA VAL A 97 8.96 -3.60 3.51
C VAL A 97 8.92 -2.91 4.88
N VAL A 98 8.78 -3.67 5.97
CA VAL A 98 8.82 -3.13 7.34
C VAL A 98 10.14 -2.42 7.61
N TYR A 99 11.26 -3.05 7.28
CA TYR A 99 12.57 -2.44 7.46
C TYR A 99 12.68 -1.07 6.77
N PHE A 100 12.30 -0.97 5.51
CA PHE A 100 12.42 0.28 4.75
C PHE A 100 11.38 1.33 5.16
N LEU A 101 10.16 0.93 5.51
CA LEU A 101 9.10 1.86 5.91
C LEU A 101 9.33 2.49 7.29
N PHE A 102 9.96 1.75 8.20
CA PHE A 102 10.21 2.21 9.58
C PHE A 102 11.62 2.75 9.80
N ARG A 103 12.43 2.80 8.76
CA ARG A 103 13.75 3.44 8.82
C ARG A 103 13.63 4.91 9.24
N PRO A 104 14.58 5.47 10.01
CA PRO A 104 14.52 6.85 10.52
C PRO A 104 14.22 7.91 9.45
N GLN A 105 14.78 7.74 8.26
CA GLN A 105 14.55 8.64 7.12
C GLN A 105 13.10 8.62 6.62
N ALA A 106 12.48 7.45 6.55
CA ALA A 106 11.08 7.28 6.18
C ALA A 106 10.16 7.86 7.25
N SER A 107 10.43 7.59 8.51
CA SER A 107 9.66 8.12 9.64
C SER A 107 9.74 9.65 9.74
N ALA A 108 10.89 10.24 9.43
CA ALA A 108 11.06 11.69 9.38
C ALA A 108 10.23 12.33 8.25
N TYR A 109 10.17 11.69 7.07
CA TYR A 109 9.35 12.13 5.95
C TYR A 109 7.85 12.21 6.32
N PHE A 110 7.30 11.16 6.91
CA PHE A 110 5.88 11.12 7.29
C PHE A 110 5.55 12.11 8.42
N ARG A 111 6.47 12.34 9.35
CA ARG A 111 6.29 13.36 10.41
C ARG A 111 6.25 14.78 9.85
N ARG A 112 7.15 15.11 8.93
CA ARG A 112 7.18 16.43 8.27
C ARG A 112 5.89 16.70 7.50
N ARG A 113 5.44 15.76 6.70
CA ARG A 113 4.19 15.88 5.95
C ARG A 113 2.97 16.06 6.84
N ARG A 114 2.98 15.45 8.02
CA ARG A 114 1.93 15.65 9.00
C ARG A 114 1.93 17.07 9.59
N ALA A 115 3.10 17.66 9.82
CA ALA A 115 3.24 19.00 10.36
C ALA A 115 2.89 20.10 9.35
N GLU A 116 3.18 19.90 8.07
CA GLU A 116 2.89 20.87 6.99
C GLU A 116 1.39 21.02 6.68
N ARG A 117 0.57 20.02 6.98
CA ARG A 117 -0.89 20.03 6.69
C ARG A 117 -1.70 21.07 7.44
N PRO A 118 -1.51 21.29 8.75
CA PRO A 118 -2.27 22.30 9.48
C PRO A 118 -1.97 23.72 9.01
N GLN A 119 -0.73 24.00 8.58
CA GLN A 119 -0.33 25.33 8.10
C GLN A 119 -1.00 25.70 6.80
N ASN A 120 -1.09 24.79 5.84
CA ASN A 120 -1.77 25.08 4.57
C ASN A 120 -3.28 25.30 4.74
N GLN A 121 -3.92 24.62 5.71
CA GLN A 121 -5.33 24.83 6.01
C GLN A 121 -5.60 26.18 6.71
N ALA A 122 -4.67 26.69 7.49
CA ALA A 122 -4.80 27.98 8.15
C ALA A 122 -4.61 29.16 7.17
N ASP A 123 -3.81 28.95 6.12
CA ASP A 123 -3.54 29.97 5.09
C ASP A 123 -4.68 30.06 4.06
N ASP A 124 -5.46 28.99 3.88
CA ASP A 124 -6.62 28.92 2.98
C ASP A 124 -7.94 29.45 3.61
N THR A 125 -7.92 29.85 4.89
CA THR A 125 -9.10 30.49 5.50
C THR A 125 -9.17 31.95 5.06
N PRO A 126 -10.19 32.36 4.29
CA PRO A 126 -10.37 33.74 3.92
C PRO A 126 -10.56 34.57 5.20
N VAL A 127 -9.69 35.55 5.37
CA VAL A 127 -9.83 36.57 6.42
C VAL A 127 -11.13 37.32 6.13
N ALA A 128 -12.12 37.08 6.97
CA ALA A 128 -13.41 37.75 6.89
C ALA A 128 -13.27 39.22 7.28
#